data_164076bbf391655c858491bff5506881
#
_entry.id   164076bbf391655c858491bff5506881
#
_cell.length_a   1.000
_cell.length_b   1.000
_cell.length_c   1.000
_cell.angle_alpha   90.00
_cell.angle_beta   90.00
_cell.angle_gamma   90.00
#
_symmetry.space_group_name_H-M   'P 1'
#
loop_
_entity.id
_entity.type
_entity.pdbx_description
1 polymer ?
#
loop_
_entity_poly.entity_id
_entity_poly.type
_entity_poly.pdbx_seq_one_letter_code
_entity_poly.pdbx_strand_id
1 'polypeptide(L)'
;ESEEIVQHIWFQIWVPINNITFHSSEFAEEFNIKLNRSSIDESTQEWDLVILDENNAIDRLILGTFETDTREDQRFEFQYKLTSKAGLISSGSMEFNYEPVPINFVLDRVYPNPFNPMTTIRYALPADVEIDLSVYNIQGRLITNLSRGNYPAGYYETIWNGSQYSSGVYFLKLSAGDYLSTQKLILLK
;
A
#
# COMPACT_ATOMS: atom_id res chain seq x y z
N GLU A 1 -26.79 10.39 33.70
CA GLU A 1 -25.66 9.51 33.29
C GLU A 1 -24.50 10.43 32.97
N SER A 2 -23.44 10.43 33.79
CA SER A 2 -22.25 11.22 33.53
C SER A 2 -21.52 10.54 32.36
N GLU A 3 -21.37 11.23 31.24
CA GLU A 3 -20.52 10.78 30.14
C GLU A 3 -19.11 10.52 30.68
N GLU A 4 -18.65 9.29 30.64
CA GLU A 4 -17.27 8.95 30.99
C GLU A 4 -16.34 9.48 29.91
N ILE A 5 -15.49 10.43 30.28
CA ILE A 5 -14.51 11.01 29.39
C ILE A 5 -13.31 10.07 29.28
N VAL A 6 -13.01 9.61 28.08
CA VAL A 6 -11.80 8.82 27.79
C VAL A 6 -10.57 9.71 27.97
N GLN A 7 -9.68 9.31 28.86
CA GLN A 7 -8.46 10.08 29.16
C GLN A 7 -7.19 9.41 28.68
N HIS A 8 -7.26 8.13 28.35
CA HIS A 8 -6.11 7.36 27.97
C HIS A 8 -6.50 6.30 26.95
N ILE A 9 -5.83 6.30 25.83
CA ILE A 9 -5.97 5.31 24.79
C ILE A 9 -4.62 4.64 24.61
N TRP A 10 -4.58 3.36 24.90
CA TRP A 10 -3.43 2.52 24.64
C TRP A 10 -3.74 1.58 23.47
N PHE A 11 -2.83 1.44 22.53
CA PHE A 11 -2.93 0.43 21.50
C PHE A 11 -1.57 -0.18 21.16
N GLN A 12 -1.60 -1.43 20.78
CA GLN A 12 -0.46 -2.22 20.42
C GLN A 12 -0.66 -2.77 19.02
N ILE A 13 0.37 -2.68 18.18
CA ILE A 13 0.35 -3.18 16.81
C ILE A 13 1.40 -4.26 16.66
N TRP A 14 0.97 -5.43 16.15
CA TRP A 14 1.86 -6.53 15.78
C TRP A 14 2.17 -6.45 14.29
N VAL A 15 3.34 -5.94 13.95
CA VAL A 15 3.84 -5.87 12.57
C VAL A 15 5.37 -5.89 12.58
N PRO A 16 6.01 -6.31 11.46
CA PRO A 16 7.43 -6.08 11.26
C PRO A 16 7.73 -4.59 11.34
N ILE A 17 8.48 -4.18 12.34
CA ILE A 17 8.63 -2.78 12.79
C ILE A 17 9.33 -1.88 11.77
N ASN A 18 10.15 -2.46 10.90
CA ASN A 18 11.07 -1.68 10.07
C ASN A 18 10.38 -0.85 8.98
N ASN A 19 9.09 -1.09 8.73
CA ASN A 19 8.38 -0.60 7.56
C ASN A 19 7.16 0.27 7.90
N ILE A 20 6.99 0.71 9.16
CA ILE A 20 5.85 1.54 9.54
C ILE A 20 6.31 2.87 10.13
N THR A 21 5.85 3.94 9.52
CA THR A 21 5.95 5.30 10.06
C THR A 21 4.56 5.79 10.44
N PHE A 22 4.43 6.31 11.64
CA PHE A 22 3.20 6.95 12.08
C PHE A 22 3.33 8.47 11.96
N HIS A 23 2.36 9.09 11.31
CA HIS A 23 2.23 10.54 11.20
C HIS A 23 1.04 10.97 12.05
N SER A 24 1.26 11.78 13.09
CA SER A 24 0.20 12.36 13.89
C SER A 24 -0.68 13.27 13.02
N SER A 25 -1.99 13.28 13.27
CA SER A 25 -2.88 14.22 12.61
C SER A 25 -2.76 15.62 13.23
N GLU A 26 -3.08 16.67 12.46
CA GLU A 26 -3.22 18.05 13.01
C GLU A 26 -4.25 18.09 14.16
N PHE A 27 -5.25 17.23 14.11
CA PHE A 27 -6.26 17.07 15.15
C PHE A 27 -5.64 16.62 16.49
N ALA A 28 -4.62 15.79 16.48
CA ALA A 28 -3.93 15.35 17.69
C ALA A 28 -3.20 16.52 18.37
N GLU A 29 -2.69 17.49 17.60
CA GLU A 29 -2.05 18.68 18.11
C GLU A 29 -3.07 19.67 18.70
N GLU A 30 -4.23 19.86 18.06
CA GLU A 30 -5.29 20.74 18.50
C GLU A 30 -5.87 20.33 19.87
N PHE A 31 -6.01 19.03 20.13
CA PHE A 31 -6.51 18.48 21.40
C PHE A 31 -5.42 18.17 22.41
N ASN A 32 -4.20 18.66 22.20
CA ASN A 32 -3.08 18.47 23.12
C ASN A 32 -2.85 16.99 23.49
N ILE A 33 -2.92 16.10 22.48
CA ILE A 33 -2.72 14.67 22.63
C ILE A 33 -1.22 14.38 22.57
N LYS A 34 -0.70 13.72 23.59
CA LYS A 34 0.69 13.22 23.61
C LYS A 34 0.73 11.78 23.15
N LEU A 35 1.53 11.54 22.14
CA LEU A 35 1.83 10.19 21.64
C LEU A 35 3.18 9.76 22.16
N ASN A 36 3.22 8.71 22.96
CA ASN A 36 4.43 8.05 23.40
C ASN A 36 4.57 6.74 22.64
N ARG A 37 5.71 6.53 22.02
CA ARG A 37 6.04 5.31 21.28
C ARG A 37 7.10 4.52 22.05
N SER A 38 6.84 3.23 22.24
CA SER A 38 7.84 2.28 22.73
C SER A 38 7.88 1.05 21.82
N SER A 39 9.06 0.43 21.74
CA SER A 39 9.27 -0.83 21.02
C SER A 39 9.39 -1.93 22.06
N ILE A 40 8.53 -2.93 22.01
CA ILE A 40 8.56 -4.08 22.93
C ILE A 40 9.55 -5.13 22.40
N ASP A 41 9.47 -5.41 21.10
CA ASP A 41 10.35 -6.34 20.37
C ASP A 41 10.44 -5.97 18.89
N GLU A 42 11.06 -6.83 18.06
CA GLU A 42 11.21 -6.58 16.61
C GLU A 42 9.89 -6.61 15.82
N SER A 43 8.80 -7.10 16.40
CA SER A 43 7.50 -7.26 15.74
C SER A 43 6.35 -6.49 16.40
N THR A 44 6.61 -5.84 17.54
CA THR A 44 5.56 -5.22 18.34
C THR A 44 5.91 -3.77 18.68
N GLN A 45 5.02 -2.85 18.32
CA GLN A 45 5.08 -1.45 18.73
C GLN A 45 3.91 -1.13 19.64
N GLU A 46 4.19 -0.37 20.68
CA GLU A 46 3.21 0.15 21.62
C GLU A 46 3.13 1.66 21.49
N TRP A 47 1.92 2.16 21.36
CA TRP A 47 1.65 3.59 21.42
C TRP A 47 0.68 3.87 22.55
N ASP A 48 1.04 4.85 23.32
CA ASP A 48 0.29 5.33 24.46
C ASP A 48 -0.13 6.77 24.22
N LEU A 49 -1.44 6.99 24.08
CA LEU A 49 -2.04 8.30 23.91
C LEU A 49 -2.61 8.80 25.21
N VAL A 50 -2.20 9.96 25.61
CA VAL A 50 -2.77 10.66 26.76
C VAL A 50 -3.53 11.87 26.27
N ILE A 51 -4.85 11.90 26.50
CA ILE A 51 -5.71 13.03 26.22
C ILE A 51 -5.64 13.95 27.42
N LEU A 52 -5.11 15.16 27.22
CA LEU A 52 -4.89 16.14 28.29
C LEU A 52 -6.06 17.12 28.49
N ASP A 53 -7.00 17.18 27.54
CA ASP A 53 -8.17 18.02 27.62
C ASP A 53 -9.34 17.26 28.28
N GLU A 54 -9.65 17.63 29.50
CA GLU A 54 -10.69 16.98 30.32
C GLU A 54 -12.11 17.44 29.98
N ASN A 55 -12.28 18.43 29.08
CA ASN A 55 -13.57 19.09 28.84
C ASN A 55 -14.22 18.79 27.50
N ASN A 56 -13.55 18.08 26.60
CA ASN A 56 -14.06 17.77 25.28
C ASN A 56 -14.53 16.31 25.16
N ALA A 57 -15.82 16.14 24.90
CA ALA A 57 -16.37 14.87 24.44
C ALA A 57 -15.98 14.66 22.98
N ILE A 58 -15.15 13.65 22.70
CA ILE A 58 -14.68 13.35 21.36
C ILE A 58 -15.51 12.21 20.77
N ASP A 59 -16.42 12.52 19.84
CA ASP A 59 -17.23 11.52 19.14
C ASP A 59 -16.42 10.68 18.16
N ARG A 60 -15.38 11.26 17.58
CA ARG A 60 -14.50 10.62 16.60
C ARG A 60 -13.09 11.18 16.69
N LEU A 61 -12.13 10.30 16.94
CA LEU A 61 -10.73 10.66 17.02
C LEU A 61 -9.98 10.12 15.81
N ILE A 62 -9.40 11.01 15.00
CA ILE A 62 -8.44 10.65 13.95
C ILE A 62 -7.04 10.90 14.51
N LEU A 63 -6.38 9.84 14.94
CA LEU A 63 -5.08 9.91 15.62
C LEU A 63 -3.93 10.23 14.68
N GLY A 64 -4.03 9.75 13.46
CA GLY A 64 -2.98 9.89 12.45
C GLY A 64 -3.12 8.85 11.34
N THR A 65 -2.08 8.76 10.53
CA THR A 65 -1.95 7.79 9.45
C THR A 65 -0.74 6.92 9.66
N PHE A 66 -0.86 5.65 9.27
CA PHE A 66 0.28 4.74 9.19
C PHE A 66 0.77 4.69 7.76
N GLU A 67 2.05 4.88 7.58
CA GLU A 67 2.72 4.73 6.29
C GLU A 67 3.66 3.52 6.36
N THR A 68 3.62 2.68 5.32
CA THR A 68 4.51 1.54 5.18
C THR A 68 5.05 1.48 3.75
N ASP A 69 6.29 1.06 3.60
CA ASP A 69 6.95 0.83 2.32
C ASP A 69 6.82 -0.62 1.81
N THR A 70 6.09 -1.46 2.54
CA THR A 70 5.84 -2.84 2.10
C THR A 70 5.03 -2.87 0.81
N ARG A 71 5.42 -3.78 -0.09
CA ARG A 71 4.70 -4.05 -1.35
C ARG A 71 3.89 -5.35 -1.30
N GLU A 72 3.77 -5.93 -0.13
CA GLU A 72 3.04 -7.17 0.10
C GLU A 72 1.80 -6.90 0.91
N ASP A 73 0.73 -7.64 0.63
CA ASP A 73 -0.47 -7.63 1.45
C ASP A 73 -0.10 -8.05 2.86
N GLN A 74 -0.51 -7.28 3.83
CA GLN A 74 -0.22 -7.56 5.23
C GLN A 74 -1.48 -7.48 6.08
N ARG A 75 -1.54 -8.34 7.06
CA ARG A 75 -2.57 -8.34 8.08
C ARG A 75 -1.98 -7.75 9.34
N PHE A 76 -2.66 -6.75 9.88
CA PHE A 76 -2.30 -6.10 11.13
C PHE A 76 -3.33 -6.44 12.19
N GLU A 77 -2.87 -6.71 13.39
CA GLU A 77 -3.72 -6.84 14.56
C GLU A 77 -3.43 -5.68 15.51
N PHE A 78 -4.49 -4.94 15.86
CA PHE A 78 -4.44 -3.85 16.83
C PHE A 78 -5.14 -4.29 18.09
N GLN A 79 -4.47 -4.19 19.23
CA GLN A 79 -5.12 -4.25 20.53
C GLN A 79 -5.26 -2.83 21.06
N TYR A 80 -6.40 -2.55 21.66
CA TYR A 80 -6.67 -1.25 22.27
C TYR A 80 -7.21 -1.40 23.70
N LYS A 81 -6.94 -0.39 24.50
CA LYS A 81 -7.43 -0.25 25.86
C LYS A 81 -7.78 1.21 26.10
N LEU A 82 -9.02 1.46 26.47
CA LEU A 82 -9.52 2.77 26.82
C LEU A 82 -9.67 2.85 28.34
N THR A 83 -9.14 3.89 28.95
CA THR A 83 -9.23 4.11 30.38
C THR A 83 -9.68 5.54 30.72
N SER A 84 -10.42 5.69 31.82
CA SER A 84 -10.70 6.95 32.47
C SER A 84 -10.03 7.01 33.84
N LYS A 85 -10.22 8.12 34.58
CA LYS A 85 -9.80 8.22 35.98
C LYS A 85 -10.44 7.15 36.87
N ALA A 86 -11.63 6.67 36.50
CA ALA A 86 -12.36 5.64 37.22
C ALA A 86 -11.88 4.21 36.92
N GLY A 87 -11.10 4.02 35.88
CA GLY A 87 -10.54 2.72 35.47
C GLY A 87 -10.77 2.37 34.00
N LEU A 88 -10.80 1.06 33.69
CA LEU A 88 -10.98 0.55 32.33
C LEU A 88 -12.40 0.80 31.84
N ILE A 89 -12.56 1.48 30.70
CA ILE A 89 -13.84 1.68 30.00
C ILE A 89 -14.07 0.53 29.00
N SER A 90 -13.09 0.25 28.15
CA SER A 90 -13.20 -0.75 27.09
C SER A 90 -11.84 -1.25 26.68
N SER A 91 -11.81 -2.49 26.18
CA SER A 91 -10.63 -3.06 25.53
C SER A 91 -11.07 -4.05 24.47
N GLY A 92 -10.22 -4.28 23.46
CA GLY A 92 -10.49 -5.24 22.40
C GLY A 92 -9.34 -5.33 21.42
N SER A 93 -9.58 -6.06 20.33
CA SER A 93 -8.69 -6.13 19.19
C SER A 93 -9.44 -5.84 17.90
N MET A 94 -8.74 -5.27 16.94
CA MET A 94 -9.22 -5.06 15.56
C MET A 94 -8.20 -5.65 14.60
N GLU A 95 -8.70 -6.31 13.58
CA GLU A 95 -7.89 -6.78 12.46
C GLU A 95 -8.09 -5.87 11.27
N PHE A 96 -7.02 -5.66 10.53
CA PHE A 96 -6.98 -4.74 9.42
C PHE A 96 -6.08 -5.31 8.34
N ASN A 97 -6.61 -5.42 7.14
CA ASN A 97 -5.85 -5.86 5.99
C ASN A 97 -5.31 -4.63 5.25
N TYR A 98 -4.02 -4.61 5.04
CA TYR A 98 -3.36 -3.60 4.25
C TYR A 98 -3.09 -4.16 2.86
N GLU A 99 -3.66 -3.50 1.87
CA GLU A 99 -3.37 -3.72 0.46
C GLU A 99 -2.50 -2.55 -0.01
N PRO A 100 -1.23 -2.80 -0.35
CA PRO A 100 -0.34 -1.71 -0.71
C PRO A 100 -0.79 -1.02 -1.99
N VAL A 101 -0.87 0.31 -1.95
CA VAL A 101 -1.15 1.13 -3.13
C VAL A 101 0.13 1.78 -3.61
N PRO A 102 0.50 1.62 -4.89
CA PRO A 102 1.68 2.27 -5.45
C PRO A 102 1.58 3.80 -5.36
N ILE A 103 2.68 4.48 -5.10
CA ILE A 103 2.74 5.95 -5.07
C ILE A 103 2.93 6.54 -6.48
N ASN A 104 3.56 5.77 -7.39
CA ASN A 104 3.87 6.20 -8.75
C ASN A 104 3.47 5.14 -9.78
N PHE A 105 3.21 5.59 -11.02
CA PHE A 105 3.17 4.68 -12.16
C PHE A 105 4.56 4.08 -12.39
N VAL A 106 4.63 2.77 -12.50
CA VAL A 106 5.88 2.05 -12.77
C VAL A 106 5.63 0.96 -13.81
N LEU A 107 6.54 0.83 -14.75
CA LEU A 107 6.72 -0.38 -15.56
C LEU A 107 8.09 -0.96 -15.19
N ASP A 108 8.10 -2.02 -14.40
CA ASP A 108 9.32 -2.68 -13.94
C ASP A 108 10.08 -3.32 -15.13
N ARG A 109 11.38 -3.57 -14.94
CA ARG A 109 12.17 -4.27 -15.94
C ARG A 109 11.59 -5.66 -16.18
N VAL A 110 11.27 -5.92 -17.44
CA VAL A 110 10.75 -7.23 -17.87
C VAL A 110 11.81 -8.33 -17.64
N TYR A 111 11.42 -9.42 -17.02
CA TYR A 111 12.34 -10.50 -16.70
C TYR A 111 11.69 -11.88 -16.90
N PRO A 112 12.44 -12.83 -17.51
CA PRO A 112 13.75 -12.66 -18.14
C PRO A 112 13.70 -11.80 -19.42
N ASN A 113 14.80 -11.13 -19.75
CA ASN A 113 14.98 -10.42 -21.01
C ASN A 113 16.50 -10.39 -21.38
N PRO A 114 16.98 -11.16 -22.37
CA PRO A 114 16.23 -11.97 -23.35
C PRO A 114 15.43 -13.12 -22.72
N PHE A 115 14.36 -13.56 -23.40
CA PHE A 115 13.46 -14.61 -22.91
C PHE A 115 13.15 -15.71 -23.96
N ASN A 116 12.76 -16.90 -23.48
CA ASN A 116 12.39 -18.07 -24.30
C ASN A 116 11.40 -18.99 -23.55
N PRO A 117 10.17 -19.20 -24.00
CA PRO A 117 9.39 -18.28 -24.82
C PRO A 117 8.58 -17.29 -23.97
N MET A 118 8.71 -17.32 -22.63
CA MET A 118 7.88 -16.55 -21.68
C MET A 118 8.70 -15.52 -20.93
N THR A 119 8.05 -14.40 -20.64
CA THR A 119 8.60 -13.36 -19.78
C THR A 119 7.51 -12.74 -18.93
N THR A 120 7.90 -12.27 -17.75
CA THR A 120 7.01 -11.63 -16.77
C THR A 120 7.15 -10.11 -16.86
N ILE A 121 6.01 -9.46 -16.86
CA ILE A 121 5.85 -8.00 -16.92
C ILE A 121 5.15 -7.58 -15.65
N ARG A 122 5.79 -6.70 -14.86
CA ARG A 122 5.23 -6.12 -13.65
C ARG A 122 5.03 -4.63 -13.84
N TYR A 123 3.90 -4.13 -13.36
CA TYR A 123 3.61 -2.70 -13.40
C TYR A 123 2.79 -2.28 -12.18
N ALA A 124 2.81 -0.99 -11.88
CA ALA A 124 2.14 -0.40 -10.72
C ALA A 124 1.33 0.81 -11.14
N LEU A 125 0.13 0.92 -10.58
CA LEU A 125 -0.84 1.98 -10.84
C LEU A 125 -1.20 2.68 -9.52
N PRO A 126 -0.90 3.98 -9.36
CA PRO A 126 -1.16 4.71 -8.11
C PRO A 126 -2.63 5.13 -7.94
N ALA A 127 -3.44 5.03 -8.98
CA ALA A 127 -4.85 5.39 -8.99
C ALA A 127 -5.61 4.53 -10.01
N ASP A 128 -6.93 4.51 -9.88
CA ASP A 128 -7.82 3.88 -10.86
C ASP A 128 -7.66 4.57 -12.21
N VAL A 129 -7.32 3.80 -13.24
CA VAL A 129 -6.98 4.35 -14.56
C VAL A 129 -7.27 3.37 -15.69
N GLU A 130 -7.62 3.90 -16.87
CA GLU A 130 -7.65 3.11 -18.08
C GLU A 130 -6.23 2.84 -18.58
N ILE A 131 -5.89 1.57 -18.81
CA ILE A 131 -4.59 1.13 -19.32
C ILE A 131 -4.69 0.49 -20.70
N ASP A 132 -3.58 0.55 -21.42
CA ASP A 132 -3.29 -0.27 -22.60
C ASP A 132 -1.83 -0.78 -22.49
N LEU A 133 -1.69 -2.07 -22.26
CA LEU A 133 -0.40 -2.77 -22.22
C LEU A 133 -0.28 -3.65 -23.46
N SER A 134 0.54 -3.23 -24.42
CA SER A 134 0.61 -3.81 -25.74
C SER A 134 2.04 -4.09 -26.18
N VAL A 135 2.20 -5.12 -27.03
CA VAL A 135 3.49 -5.49 -27.65
C VAL A 135 3.47 -5.14 -29.13
N TYR A 136 4.54 -4.53 -29.58
CA TYR A 136 4.76 -4.10 -30.97
C TYR A 136 6.04 -4.72 -31.55
N ASN A 137 6.08 -4.90 -32.87
CA ASN A 137 7.31 -5.25 -33.56
C ASN A 137 8.18 -4.01 -33.90
N ILE A 138 9.33 -4.23 -34.53
CA ILE A 138 10.26 -3.16 -34.92
C ILE A 138 9.69 -2.17 -35.97
N GLN A 139 8.62 -2.54 -36.68
CA GLN A 139 7.92 -1.68 -37.62
C GLN A 139 6.79 -0.86 -36.94
N GLY A 140 6.63 -0.98 -35.61
CA GLY A 140 5.55 -0.32 -34.88
C GLY A 140 4.16 -0.98 -35.09
N ARG A 141 4.09 -2.16 -35.67
CA ARG A 141 2.84 -2.91 -35.81
C ARG A 141 2.49 -3.57 -34.50
N LEU A 142 1.25 -3.43 -34.06
CA LEU A 142 0.70 -4.14 -32.91
C LEU A 142 0.79 -5.66 -33.15
N ILE A 143 1.38 -6.37 -32.19
CA ILE A 143 1.52 -7.83 -32.17
C ILE A 143 0.44 -8.45 -31.30
N THR A 144 0.28 -7.95 -30.09
CA THR A 144 -0.76 -8.40 -29.15
C THR A 144 -1.02 -7.33 -28.11
N ASN A 145 -2.23 -7.34 -27.59
CA ASN A 145 -2.60 -6.60 -26.39
C ASN A 145 -2.59 -7.58 -25.22
N LEU A 146 -1.88 -7.24 -24.14
CA LEU A 146 -1.73 -8.07 -22.95
C LEU A 146 -2.76 -7.72 -21.88
N SER A 147 -3.05 -6.43 -21.74
CA SER A 147 -4.04 -5.93 -20.78
C SER A 147 -4.62 -4.61 -21.28
N ARG A 148 -5.95 -4.46 -21.22
CA ARG A 148 -6.63 -3.23 -21.63
C ARG A 148 -7.94 -3.05 -20.86
N GLY A 149 -8.22 -1.82 -20.43
CA GLY A 149 -9.45 -1.44 -19.73
C GLY A 149 -9.16 -0.63 -18.48
N ASN A 150 -10.19 -0.44 -17.66
CA ASN A 150 -10.09 0.24 -16.37
C ASN A 150 -9.55 -0.73 -15.31
N TYR A 151 -8.48 -0.34 -14.66
CA TYR A 151 -7.81 -1.06 -13.58
C TYR A 151 -7.77 -0.19 -12.33
N PRO A 152 -8.10 -0.75 -11.15
CA PRO A 152 -7.94 -0.04 -9.89
C PRO A 152 -6.47 0.22 -9.55
N ALA A 153 -6.22 1.09 -8.59
CA ALA A 153 -4.88 1.27 -8.03
C ALA A 153 -4.35 -0.06 -7.50
N GLY A 154 -3.06 -0.35 -7.72
CA GLY A 154 -2.46 -1.62 -7.28
C GLY A 154 -1.23 -2.04 -8.05
N TYR A 155 -0.66 -3.19 -7.64
CA TYR A 155 0.44 -3.86 -8.30
C TYR A 155 -0.08 -5.00 -9.18
N TYR A 156 0.46 -5.09 -10.39
CA TYR A 156 -0.01 -6.03 -11.40
C TYR A 156 1.14 -6.84 -11.99
N GLU A 157 0.85 -8.08 -12.32
CA GLU A 157 1.76 -8.97 -13.04
C GLU A 157 1.03 -9.62 -14.21
N THR A 158 1.68 -9.68 -15.37
CA THR A 158 1.20 -10.42 -16.52
C THR A 158 2.34 -11.14 -17.22
N ILE A 159 2.02 -12.22 -17.92
CA ILE A 159 3.00 -13.03 -18.64
C ILE A 159 2.78 -12.89 -20.14
N TRP A 160 3.85 -12.59 -20.87
CA TRP A 160 3.82 -12.70 -22.32
C TRP A 160 4.47 -13.99 -22.77
N ASN A 161 3.67 -14.82 -23.47
CA ASN A 161 4.16 -16.02 -24.14
C ASN A 161 4.40 -15.74 -25.62
N GLY A 162 5.70 -15.69 -25.99
CA GLY A 162 6.17 -15.42 -27.34
C GLY A 162 6.25 -16.66 -28.26
N SER A 163 5.73 -17.84 -27.84
CA SER A 163 5.89 -19.10 -28.57
C SER A 163 5.39 -19.07 -30.03
N GLN A 164 4.37 -18.23 -30.31
CA GLN A 164 3.80 -18.07 -31.64
C GLN A 164 4.51 -17.04 -32.53
N TYR A 165 5.45 -16.28 -31.97
CA TYR A 165 6.14 -15.19 -32.67
C TYR A 165 7.59 -15.58 -32.99
N SER A 166 8.17 -14.97 -34.02
CA SER A 166 9.56 -15.22 -34.43
C SER A 166 10.55 -14.64 -33.43
N SER A 167 11.74 -15.25 -33.28
CA SER A 167 12.85 -14.63 -32.58
C SER A 167 13.11 -13.21 -33.10
N GLY A 168 13.35 -12.26 -32.21
CA GLY A 168 13.58 -10.89 -32.63
C GLY A 168 13.37 -9.87 -31.51
N VAL A 169 13.41 -8.61 -31.92
CA VAL A 169 13.17 -7.46 -31.02
C VAL A 169 11.71 -7.03 -31.10
N TYR A 170 11.15 -6.80 -29.93
CA TYR A 170 9.80 -6.30 -29.73
C TYR A 170 9.83 -5.10 -28.77
N PHE A 171 8.76 -4.35 -28.71
CA PHE A 171 8.58 -3.23 -27.80
C PHE A 171 7.30 -3.43 -27.01
N LEU A 172 7.45 -3.48 -25.70
CA LEU A 172 6.35 -3.42 -24.75
C LEU A 172 6.03 -1.94 -24.49
N LYS A 173 4.76 -1.57 -24.57
CA LYS A 173 4.28 -0.22 -24.29
C LYS A 173 3.15 -0.28 -23.27
N LEU A 174 3.29 0.45 -22.17
CA LEU A 174 2.25 0.71 -21.18
C LEU A 174 1.81 2.17 -21.32
N SER A 175 0.52 2.37 -21.55
CA SER A 175 -0.18 3.65 -21.47
C SER A 175 -1.18 3.59 -20.31
N ALA A 176 -1.14 4.54 -19.41
CA ALA A 176 -2.02 4.63 -18.25
C ALA A 176 -2.30 6.12 -17.95
N GLY A 177 -3.47 6.63 -18.41
CA GLY A 177 -3.72 8.08 -18.42
C GLY A 177 -2.63 8.82 -19.20
N ASP A 178 -1.99 9.80 -18.54
CA ASP A 178 -0.88 10.56 -19.11
C ASP A 178 0.49 9.85 -19.02
N TYR A 179 0.54 8.74 -18.27
CA TYR A 179 1.78 7.95 -18.17
C TYR A 179 2.00 7.09 -19.39
N LEU A 180 3.21 7.14 -19.93
CA LEU A 180 3.66 6.34 -21.05
C LEU A 180 5.04 5.77 -20.80
N SER A 181 5.18 4.45 -20.86
CA SER A 181 6.47 3.78 -20.74
C SER A 181 6.64 2.73 -21.83
N THR A 182 7.89 2.59 -22.32
CA THR A 182 8.23 1.61 -23.35
C THR A 182 9.50 0.87 -22.99
N GLN A 183 9.50 -0.45 -23.16
CA GLN A 183 10.66 -1.31 -22.94
C GLN A 183 10.95 -2.19 -24.15
N LYS A 184 12.24 -2.40 -24.43
CA LYS A 184 12.70 -3.34 -25.44
C LYS A 184 12.68 -4.77 -24.90
N LEU A 185 12.11 -5.70 -25.66
CA LEU A 185 12.07 -7.13 -25.40
C LEU A 185 12.86 -7.89 -26.46
N ILE A 186 13.55 -8.96 -26.06
CA ILE A 186 14.33 -9.80 -26.97
C ILE A 186 13.85 -11.24 -26.80
N LEU A 187 13.11 -11.72 -27.80
CA LEU A 187 12.66 -13.11 -27.84
C LEU A 187 13.72 -13.97 -28.57
N LEU A 188 14.13 -15.02 -27.91
CA LEU A 188 15.03 -16.06 -28.44
C LEU A 188 14.27 -17.38 -28.52
N LYS A 189 14.49 -18.14 -29.56
CA LYS A 189 14.01 -19.52 -29.71
C LYS A 189 15.18 -20.43 -30.00
#